data_4506e5789bd13e35a4ab59d77d5306a9
#
_entry.id   4506e5789bd13e35a4ab59d77d5306a9
#
_cell.length_a   1.000
_cell.length_b   1.000
_cell.length_c   1.000
_cell.angle_alpha   90.00
_cell.angle_beta   90.00
_cell.angle_gamma   90.00
#
_symmetry.space_group_name_H-M   'P 1'
#
loop_
_entity.id
_entity.type
_entity.pdbx_description
1 polymer ?
#
loop_
_entity_poly.entity_id
_entity_poly.type
_entity_poly.pdbx_seq_one_letter_code
_entity_poly.pdbx_strand_id
1 'polypeptide(L)'
;METITTQAWVLYPGPEGRSGSSPQHAEIQNEPFSFTVPSDYEVLAEPIYGCWEANMTHALERYPIDICRERKEGKVVIGNAGVVRILRPGQAVKSVGEGDLCIVFCNGIWDELGFPEKILAYDAPGTMGLLAKRIKLHEKQVIRIPEGTQFSLQQWAAFSLRYITAWANWEAAYGCWSLRPAGEHFGEATAFVWGWGGGVSLAELTLARHFGCETAMLSSSDERLGLIASHGIRPIDRRQFPDIYFDEQKYRSDPKSRALYQESEERFLSVVREETRGAGVSIFIDYIGEPVVRATLKALARQGVLTTAGWKGGMKMTTVRAIECMGWHTHVHTHYARYPQGVAATRFAEEKAWMPPISRRAYAWDEIPSLARDYSEGRTDTYFPIYQINPV
;
A
#
# COMPACT_ATOMS: atom_id res chain seq x y z
N MET A 1 -21.03 30.53 2.52
CA MET A 1 -20.18 29.68 3.38
C MET A 1 -18.78 30.29 3.37
N GLU A 2 -18.19 30.41 4.54
CA GLU A 2 -16.81 30.89 4.66
C GLU A 2 -15.85 29.89 4.02
N THR A 3 -14.85 30.37 3.28
CA THR A 3 -13.88 29.54 2.56
C THR A 3 -12.46 29.89 2.96
N ILE A 4 -11.60 28.88 2.90
CA ILE A 4 -10.13 29.01 3.08
C ILE A 4 -9.50 28.80 1.72
N THR A 5 -8.57 29.69 1.32
CA THR A 5 -7.78 29.53 0.11
C THR A 5 -6.37 29.14 0.48
N THR A 6 -5.81 28.16 -0.24
CA THR A 6 -4.47 27.63 -0.03
C THR A 6 -3.77 27.40 -1.39
N GLN A 7 -2.45 27.34 -1.41
CA GLN A 7 -1.70 26.90 -2.57
C GLN A 7 -1.69 25.38 -2.65
N ALA A 8 -1.98 24.80 -3.83
CA ALA A 8 -2.08 23.36 -4.02
C ALA A 8 -1.61 22.92 -5.40
N TRP A 9 -1.13 21.67 -5.48
CA TRP A 9 -0.98 20.93 -6.73
C TRP A 9 -2.30 20.25 -7.07
N VAL A 10 -2.92 20.63 -8.16
CA VAL A 10 -4.29 20.29 -8.55
C VAL A 10 -4.30 19.40 -9.78
N LEU A 11 -5.13 18.37 -9.78
CA LEU A 11 -5.41 17.49 -10.90
C LEU A 11 -6.77 17.87 -11.52
N TYR A 12 -6.81 18.01 -12.84
CA TYR A 12 -8.04 18.25 -13.62
C TYR A 12 -8.56 16.96 -14.28
N PRO A 13 -9.85 16.89 -14.62
CA PRO A 13 -10.40 15.76 -15.34
C PRO A 13 -9.78 15.63 -16.73
N GLY A 14 -9.70 14.40 -17.23
CA GLY A 14 -9.26 14.09 -18.57
C GLY A 14 -10.31 14.44 -19.64
N PRO A 15 -9.96 14.29 -20.94
CA PRO A 15 -10.91 14.43 -22.05
C PRO A 15 -12.11 13.48 -21.89
N GLU A 16 -13.27 13.90 -22.38
CA GLU A 16 -14.48 13.06 -22.38
C GLU A 16 -14.31 11.80 -23.23
N GLY A 17 -14.92 10.70 -22.77
CA GLY A 17 -14.96 9.44 -23.49
C GLY A 17 -13.70 8.57 -23.40
N ARG A 18 -12.68 8.95 -22.63
CA ARG A 18 -11.42 8.20 -22.50
C ARG A 18 -11.15 7.62 -21.10
N SER A 19 -12.09 7.73 -20.17
CA SER A 19 -11.88 7.21 -18.81
C SER A 19 -11.71 5.69 -18.82
N GLY A 20 -10.65 5.20 -18.18
CA GLY A 20 -10.43 3.78 -17.91
C GLY A 20 -10.01 2.88 -19.08
N SER A 21 -9.85 3.42 -20.30
CA SER A 21 -9.49 2.58 -21.47
C SER A 21 -8.01 2.30 -21.62
N SER A 22 -7.15 3.23 -21.21
CA SER A 22 -5.68 3.09 -21.18
C SER A 22 -5.07 4.15 -20.25
N PRO A 23 -3.90 3.89 -19.65
CA PRO A 23 -3.21 4.89 -18.85
C PRO A 23 -2.92 6.17 -19.63
N GLN A 24 -3.16 7.32 -19.00
CA GLN A 24 -2.84 8.66 -19.49
C GLN A 24 -1.86 9.28 -18.49
N HIS A 25 -1.02 10.21 -18.94
CA HIS A 25 -0.17 10.98 -18.04
C HIS A 25 -0.74 12.38 -17.91
N ALA A 26 -1.38 12.66 -16.78
CA ALA A 26 -1.83 14.00 -16.43
C ALA A 26 -0.72 14.74 -15.68
N GLU A 27 -0.59 16.03 -15.97
CA GLU A 27 0.23 16.94 -15.18
C GLU A 27 -0.64 17.62 -14.12
N ILE A 28 -0.09 17.77 -12.92
CA ILE A 28 -0.68 18.58 -11.85
C ILE A 28 -0.25 20.04 -12.00
N GLN A 29 -1.13 20.97 -11.61
CA GLN A 29 -0.89 22.41 -11.71
C GLN A 29 -0.82 23.03 -10.33
N ASN A 30 0.19 23.89 -10.09
CA ASN A 30 0.34 24.60 -8.83
C ASN A 30 -0.46 25.89 -8.87
N GLU A 31 -1.58 25.96 -8.14
CA GLU A 31 -2.51 27.08 -8.16
C GLU A 31 -3.25 27.27 -6.82
N PRO A 32 -3.93 28.42 -6.63
CA PRO A 32 -4.84 28.60 -5.50
C PRO A 32 -6.02 27.62 -5.55
N PHE A 33 -6.27 26.97 -4.42
CA PHE A 33 -7.41 26.07 -4.23
C PHE A 33 -8.22 26.54 -3.02
N SER A 34 -9.54 26.61 -3.17
CA SER A 34 -10.45 27.04 -2.10
C SER A 34 -11.33 25.91 -1.62
N PHE A 35 -11.48 25.79 -0.32
CA PHE A 35 -12.34 24.79 0.32
C PHE A 35 -13.14 25.42 1.46
N THR A 36 -14.24 24.77 1.86
CA THR A 36 -15.07 25.22 2.97
C THR A 36 -14.34 25.11 4.30
N VAL A 37 -14.57 26.05 5.22
CA VAL A 37 -14.08 25.95 6.61
C VAL A 37 -14.48 24.58 7.18
N PRO A 38 -13.60 23.93 7.97
CA PRO A 38 -13.88 22.65 8.62
C PRO A 38 -15.17 22.70 9.45
N SER A 39 -15.94 21.60 9.35
CA SER A 39 -17.12 21.36 10.22
C SER A 39 -16.70 21.03 11.66
N ASP A 40 -17.68 20.85 12.54
CA ASP A 40 -17.44 20.54 13.95
C ASP A 40 -16.61 19.25 14.17
N TYR A 41 -16.69 18.29 13.25
CA TYR A 41 -15.97 17.01 13.31
C TYR A 41 -14.70 16.98 12.46
N GLU A 42 -14.35 18.09 11.82
CA GLU A 42 -13.16 18.20 10.98
C GLU A 42 -12.09 19.06 11.66
N VAL A 43 -10.87 18.90 11.24
CA VAL A 43 -9.73 19.71 11.65
C VAL A 43 -9.20 20.51 10.47
N LEU A 44 -8.75 21.73 10.69
CA LEU A 44 -7.85 22.44 9.80
C LEU A 44 -6.43 21.96 10.11
N ALA A 45 -5.72 21.51 9.09
CA ALA A 45 -4.39 20.96 9.26
C ALA A 45 -3.39 21.53 8.23
N GLU A 46 -2.11 21.50 8.61
CA GLU A 46 -0.98 21.85 7.79
C GLU A 46 -0.18 20.57 7.47
N PRO A 47 -0.19 20.08 6.21
CA PRO A 47 0.68 18.98 5.81
C PRO A 47 2.16 19.36 5.91
N ILE A 48 2.97 18.48 6.52
CA ILE A 48 4.42 18.68 6.67
C ILE A 48 5.17 17.83 5.67
N TYR A 49 4.99 16.51 5.76
CA TYR A 49 5.56 15.53 4.85
C TYR A 49 4.48 14.65 4.25
N GLY A 50 4.64 14.29 3.00
CA GLY A 50 3.85 13.24 2.37
C GLY A 50 4.76 12.12 1.84
N CYS A 51 4.17 10.94 1.65
CA CYS A 51 4.79 9.82 0.95
C CYS A 51 4.04 9.60 -0.37
N TRP A 52 4.79 9.46 -1.47
CA TRP A 52 4.14 9.20 -2.77
C TRP A 52 3.64 7.76 -2.82
N GLU A 53 2.36 7.59 -3.13
CA GLU A 53 1.68 6.30 -3.16
C GLU A 53 1.29 5.89 -4.59
N ALA A 54 1.13 4.58 -4.81
CA ALA A 54 0.74 4.05 -6.11
C ALA A 54 -0.61 4.61 -6.60
N ASN A 55 -1.57 4.84 -5.70
CA ASN A 55 -2.87 5.42 -6.04
C ASN A 55 -2.76 6.87 -6.57
N MET A 56 -1.74 7.64 -6.15
CA MET A 56 -1.48 8.96 -6.72
C MET A 56 -1.05 8.84 -8.18
N THR A 57 -0.20 7.85 -8.51
CA THR A 57 0.18 7.56 -9.90
C THR A 57 -1.04 7.12 -10.71
N HIS A 58 -1.88 6.22 -10.19
CA HIS A 58 -3.13 5.83 -10.84
C HIS A 58 -4.07 7.02 -11.08
N ALA A 59 -4.12 7.97 -10.15
CA ALA A 59 -4.88 9.21 -10.33
C ALA A 59 -4.36 10.04 -11.51
N LEU A 60 -3.02 10.19 -11.65
CA LEU A 60 -2.39 10.88 -12.77
C LEU A 60 -2.56 10.12 -14.09
N GLU A 61 -2.52 8.80 -14.05
CA GLU A 61 -2.79 7.92 -15.21
C GLU A 61 -4.27 7.91 -15.60
N ARG A 62 -5.16 8.39 -14.73
CA ARG A 62 -6.63 8.29 -14.87
C ARG A 62 -7.09 6.85 -15.16
N TYR A 63 -6.41 5.90 -14.56
CA TYR A 63 -6.64 4.48 -14.76
C TYR A 63 -6.68 3.74 -13.41
N PRO A 64 -7.64 2.85 -13.18
CA PRO A 64 -8.76 2.45 -14.05
C PRO A 64 -9.89 3.49 -14.13
N ILE A 65 -9.85 4.51 -13.30
CA ILE A 65 -10.87 5.57 -13.25
C ILE A 65 -10.25 6.96 -13.33
N ASP A 66 -10.99 7.91 -13.92
CA ASP A 66 -10.69 9.33 -13.74
C ASP A 66 -11.37 9.80 -12.44
N ILE A 67 -10.57 10.03 -11.41
CA ILE A 67 -11.06 10.36 -10.07
C ILE A 67 -11.81 11.70 -10.02
N CYS A 68 -11.48 12.68 -10.87
CA CYS A 68 -12.23 13.94 -10.96
C CYS A 68 -13.66 13.68 -11.44
N ARG A 69 -13.82 12.81 -12.44
CA ARG A 69 -15.13 12.44 -12.98
C ARG A 69 -15.92 11.56 -12.02
N GLU A 70 -15.27 10.57 -11.41
CA GLU A 70 -15.89 9.70 -10.40
C GLU A 70 -16.45 10.52 -9.22
N ARG A 71 -15.70 11.52 -8.78
CA ARG A 71 -16.08 12.43 -7.70
C ARG A 71 -17.03 13.55 -8.14
N LYS A 72 -17.23 13.74 -9.45
CA LYS A 72 -17.97 14.86 -10.06
C LYS A 72 -17.41 16.22 -9.65
N GLU A 73 -16.12 16.34 -9.56
CA GLU A 73 -15.39 17.55 -9.20
C GLU A 73 -14.57 18.06 -10.38
N GLY A 74 -14.60 19.38 -10.61
CA GLY A 74 -13.88 20.02 -11.71
C GLY A 74 -12.38 20.02 -11.56
N LYS A 75 -11.89 19.82 -10.32
CA LYS A 75 -10.47 19.67 -9.97
C LYS A 75 -10.33 19.06 -8.58
N VAL A 76 -9.26 18.32 -8.33
CA VAL A 76 -9.02 17.63 -7.07
C VAL A 76 -7.57 17.83 -6.60
N VAL A 77 -7.36 17.76 -5.29
CA VAL A 77 -6.03 17.68 -4.66
C VAL A 77 -5.81 16.24 -4.20
N ILE A 78 -4.74 15.60 -4.69
CA ILE A 78 -4.40 14.21 -4.37
C ILE A 78 -3.40 14.12 -3.21
N GLY A 79 -3.12 12.87 -2.74
CA GLY A 79 -2.16 12.57 -1.67
C GLY A 79 -2.86 12.20 -0.36
N ASN A 80 -2.69 10.95 0.08
CA ASN A 80 -3.40 10.37 1.21
C ASN A 80 -2.50 9.62 2.21
N ALA A 81 -1.19 9.85 2.11
CA ALA A 81 -0.20 9.32 3.03
C ALA A 81 0.75 10.42 3.47
N GLY A 82 0.88 10.66 4.78
CA GLY A 82 1.78 11.68 5.29
C GLY A 82 1.50 12.09 6.74
N VAL A 83 2.17 13.17 7.12
CA VAL A 83 2.09 13.79 8.45
C VAL A 83 1.55 15.21 8.33
N VAL A 84 0.65 15.55 9.23
CA VAL A 84 0.06 16.88 9.34
C VAL A 84 0.25 17.43 10.76
N ARG A 85 0.29 18.77 10.88
CA ARG A 85 0.11 19.49 12.14
C ARG A 85 -1.32 20.01 12.21
N ILE A 86 -2.00 19.81 13.32
CA ILE A 86 -3.34 20.35 13.55
C ILE A 86 -3.22 21.84 13.84
N LEU A 87 -3.85 22.66 13.02
CA LEU A 87 -3.91 24.11 13.21
C LEU A 87 -5.11 24.54 14.06
N ARG A 88 -6.25 23.88 13.83
CA ARG A 88 -7.49 24.16 14.55
C ARG A 88 -8.41 22.93 14.51
N PRO A 89 -8.75 22.35 15.65
CA PRO A 89 -9.80 21.32 15.73
C PRO A 89 -11.19 21.95 15.63
N GLY A 90 -12.16 21.23 15.07
CA GLY A 90 -13.58 21.55 15.16
C GLY A 90 -14.11 21.35 16.58
N GLN A 91 -15.27 21.93 16.90
CA GLN A 91 -15.80 21.94 18.26
C GLN A 91 -16.14 20.56 18.83
N ALA A 92 -16.50 19.59 17.97
CA ALA A 92 -16.83 18.22 18.36
C ALA A 92 -15.63 17.28 18.36
N VAL A 93 -14.47 17.70 17.82
CA VAL A 93 -13.23 16.90 17.79
C VAL A 93 -12.67 16.71 19.18
N LYS A 94 -12.42 15.44 19.57
CA LYS A 94 -11.90 15.09 20.90
C LYS A 94 -10.59 14.32 20.84
N SER A 95 -10.23 13.81 19.68
CA SER A 95 -9.08 12.90 19.50
C SER A 95 -7.75 13.63 19.38
N VAL A 96 -7.76 14.90 18.98
CA VAL A 96 -6.57 15.72 18.70
C VAL A 96 -6.80 17.18 19.09
N GLY A 97 -5.72 17.89 19.42
CA GLY A 97 -5.70 19.30 19.76
C GLY A 97 -4.85 20.14 18.80
N GLU A 98 -4.89 21.47 18.97
CA GLU A 98 -4.02 22.39 18.24
C GLU A 98 -2.54 22.10 18.54
N GLY A 99 -1.71 22.08 17.48
CA GLY A 99 -0.28 21.76 17.55
C GLY A 99 0.04 20.27 17.48
N ASP A 100 -0.94 19.36 17.66
CA ASP A 100 -0.71 17.92 17.58
C ASP A 100 -0.17 17.52 16.19
N LEU A 101 0.81 16.63 16.20
CA LEU A 101 1.34 15.97 15.00
C LEU A 101 0.60 14.65 14.80
N CYS A 102 0.07 14.47 13.60
CA CYS A 102 -0.75 13.31 13.26
C CYS A 102 -0.32 12.69 11.94
N ILE A 103 -0.37 11.37 11.84
CA ILE A 103 -0.36 10.68 10.54
C ILE A 103 -1.76 10.76 9.93
N VAL A 104 -1.82 10.79 8.60
CA VAL A 104 -3.08 10.73 7.86
C VAL A 104 -3.52 9.28 7.71
N PHE A 105 -4.80 9.02 8.04
CA PHE A 105 -5.45 7.74 7.81
C PHE A 105 -6.32 7.83 6.54
N CYS A 106 -6.10 6.96 5.58
CA CYS A 106 -6.53 7.14 4.19
C CYS A 106 -8.01 6.89 3.91
N ASN A 107 -8.86 6.58 4.89
CA ASN A 107 -10.28 6.34 4.67
C ASN A 107 -11.02 7.66 4.38
N GLY A 108 -11.74 7.71 3.26
CA GLY A 108 -12.54 8.86 2.87
C GLY A 108 -14.01 8.73 3.29
N ILE A 109 -14.62 7.59 2.97
CA ILE A 109 -15.95 7.18 3.38
C ILE A 109 -15.83 5.76 3.93
N TRP A 110 -16.59 5.43 4.97
CA TRP A 110 -16.62 4.12 5.62
C TRP A 110 -18.03 3.71 5.98
N ASP A 111 -18.26 2.42 6.03
CA ASP A 111 -19.52 1.81 6.45
C ASP A 111 -19.73 1.84 7.98
N GLU A 112 -20.86 1.29 8.43
CA GLU A 112 -21.21 1.19 9.86
C GLU A 112 -20.23 0.35 10.68
N LEU A 113 -19.51 -0.57 10.05
CA LEU A 113 -18.48 -1.41 10.66
C LEU A 113 -17.10 -0.76 10.65
N GLY A 114 -16.97 0.40 10.00
CA GLY A 114 -15.73 1.16 9.87
C GLY A 114 -14.82 0.72 8.72
N PHE A 115 -15.32 -0.13 7.82
CA PHE A 115 -14.58 -0.48 6.59
C PHE A 115 -14.67 0.65 5.57
N PRO A 116 -13.56 0.95 4.87
CA PRO A 116 -13.55 1.99 3.85
C PRO A 116 -14.37 1.58 2.62
N GLU A 117 -15.30 2.43 2.24
CA GLU A 117 -16.03 2.35 0.97
C GLU A 117 -15.35 3.19 -0.11
N LYS A 118 -14.76 4.32 0.28
CA LYS A 118 -14.01 5.22 -0.61
C LYS A 118 -12.77 5.77 0.09
N ILE A 119 -11.74 6.03 -0.70
CA ILE A 119 -10.43 6.43 -0.22
C ILE A 119 -10.27 7.95 -0.26
N LEU A 120 -9.74 8.51 0.83
CA LEU A 120 -9.39 9.92 1.00
C LEU A 120 -8.55 10.41 -0.17
N ALA A 121 -8.92 11.55 -0.73
CA ALA A 121 -8.17 12.22 -1.80
C ALA A 121 -7.97 11.36 -3.07
N TYR A 122 -8.67 10.26 -3.20
CA TYR A 122 -8.72 9.42 -4.37
C TYR A 122 -10.14 9.43 -4.96
N ASP A 123 -11.02 8.53 -4.54
CA ASP A 123 -12.38 8.41 -5.06
C ASP A 123 -13.49 8.93 -4.11
N ALA A 124 -13.13 9.36 -2.90
CA ALA A 124 -14.07 9.96 -1.95
C ALA A 124 -14.37 11.44 -2.31
N PRO A 125 -15.61 11.78 -2.67
CA PRO A 125 -15.98 13.16 -3.03
C PRO A 125 -15.89 14.09 -1.82
N GLY A 126 -15.60 15.38 -2.07
CA GLY A 126 -15.49 16.41 -1.04
C GLY A 126 -14.25 16.34 -0.16
N THR A 127 -13.39 15.34 -0.36
CA THR A 127 -12.12 15.21 0.36
C THR A 127 -10.98 15.90 -0.39
N MET A 128 -9.93 16.30 0.33
CA MET A 128 -8.73 16.86 -0.28
C MET A 128 -7.48 16.20 0.28
N GLY A 129 -6.46 16.13 -0.57
CA GLY A 129 -5.20 15.46 -0.24
C GLY A 129 -4.11 16.40 0.25
N LEU A 130 -2.97 15.79 0.55
CA LEU A 130 -1.81 16.46 1.14
C LEU A 130 -1.04 17.39 0.18
N LEU A 131 -1.31 17.33 -1.13
CA LEU A 131 -0.68 18.22 -2.09
C LEU A 131 -1.25 19.65 -2.03
N ALA A 132 -1.44 20.17 -0.80
CA ALA A 132 -1.85 21.56 -0.52
C ALA A 132 -1.16 22.06 0.76
N LYS A 133 -0.95 23.38 0.86
CA LYS A 133 -0.33 24.00 2.05
C LYS A 133 -1.22 23.96 3.30
N ARG A 134 -2.52 23.90 3.11
CA ARG A 134 -3.53 23.71 4.18
C ARG A 134 -4.63 22.80 3.67
N ILE A 135 -5.13 21.94 4.55
CA ILE A 135 -6.20 20.98 4.24
C ILE A 135 -7.19 20.90 5.38
N LYS A 136 -8.35 20.30 5.09
CA LYS A 136 -9.27 19.86 6.12
C LYS A 136 -9.38 18.34 6.11
N LEU A 137 -9.47 17.75 7.29
CA LEU A 137 -9.60 16.31 7.50
C LEU A 137 -10.67 16.04 8.56
N HIS A 138 -11.40 14.95 8.44
CA HIS A 138 -12.26 14.47 9.51
C HIS A 138 -11.41 13.91 10.66
N GLU A 139 -11.88 13.97 11.91
CA GLU A 139 -11.12 13.45 13.07
C GLU A 139 -10.71 11.99 12.96
N LYS A 140 -11.48 11.15 12.24
CA LYS A 140 -11.14 9.75 11.93
C LYS A 140 -10.19 9.59 10.74
N GLN A 141 -9.72 10.66 10.15
CA GLN A 141 -8.70 10.67 9.10
C GLN A 141 -7.32 11.10 9.63
N VAL A 142 -7.21 11.30 10.95
CA VAL A 142 -5.95 11.60 11.62
C VAL A 142 -5.73 10.67 12.81
N ILE A 143 -4.50 10.21 12.98
CA ILE A 143 -4.06 9.43 14.15
C ILE A 143 -2.88 10.16 14.76
N ARG A 144 -2.98 10.52 16.04
CA ARG A 144 -1.93 11.25 16.75
C ARG A 144 -0.65 10.41 16.80
N ILE A 145 0.46 11.04 16.43
CA ILE A 145 1.79 10.46 16.62
C ILE A 145 2.09 10.42 18.13
N PRO A 146 2.66 9.32 18.66
CA PRO A 146 3.01 9.23 20.07
C PRO A 146 3.90 10.39 20.51
N GLU A 147 3.58 10.96 21.68
CA GLU A 147 4.37 12.03 22.26
C GLU A 147 5.77 11.54 22.65
N GLY A 148 6.80 12.32 22.32
CA GLY A 148 8.18 11.93 22.56
C GLY A 148 8.69 10.81 21.65
N THR A 149 8.01 10.56 20.51
CA THR A 149 8.45 9.55 19.55
C THR A 149 9.94 9.69 19.18
N GLN A 150 10.64 8.56 19.12
CA GLN A 150 12.04 8.51 18.67
C GLN A 150 12.20 8.53 17.14
N PHE A 151 11.10 8.46 16.40
CA PHE A 151 11.10 8.38 14.94
C PHE A 151 10.86 9.73 14.30
N SER A 152 11.46 9.94 13.13
CA SER A 152 11.32 11.18 12.37
C SER A 152 9.90 11.31 11.77
N LEU A 153 9.47 12.54 11.50
CA LEU A 153 8.21 12.79 10.80
C LEU A 153 8.20 12.22 9.39
N GLN A 154 9.36 12.09 8.75
CA GLN A 154 9.49 11.42 7.44
C GLN A 154 9.19 9.92 7.54
N GLN A 155 9.66 9.25 8.60
CA GLN A 155 9.31 7.85 8.85
C GLN A 155 7.82 7.69 9.12
N TRP A 156 7.22 8.55 9.92
CA TRP A 156 5.78 8.56 10.16
C TRP A 156 4.96 8.84 8.88
N ALA A 157 5.46 9.72 7.99
CA ALA A 157 4.81 9.96 6.69
C ALA A 157 4.82 8.70 5.81
N ALA A 158 5.94 8.00 5.75
CA ALA A 158 6.06 6.73 5.03
C ALA A 158 5.26 5.59 5.66
N PHE A 159 5.06 5.64 6.97
CA PHE A 159 4.28 4.66 7.74
C PHE A 159 2.78 4.73 7.43
N SER A 160 2.23 5.93 7.31
CA SER A 160 0.82 6.28 7.46
C SER A 160 -0.17 5.48 6.60
N LEU A 161 0.22 5.00 5.43
CA LEU A 161 -0.64 4.17 4.57
C LEU A 161 -0.10 2.74 4.48
N ARG A 162 1.14 2.56 4.06
CA ARG A 162 1.68 1.24 3.73
C ARG A 162 1.80 0.33 4.95
N TYR A 163 2.24 0.86 6.08
CA TYR A 163 2.40 0.08 7.30
C TYR A 163 1.04 -0.23 7.95
N ILE A 164 0.09 0.71 7.92
CA ILE A 164 -1.27 0.45 8.38
C ILE A 164 -1.95 -0.61 7.50
N THR A 165 -1.76 -0.55 6.18
CA THR A 165 -2.26 -1.59 5.27
C THR A 165 -1.62 -2.94 5.56
N ALA A 166 -0.30 -2.98 5.76
CA ALA A 166 0.43 -4.19 6.14
C ALA A 166 -0.09 -4.79 7.45
N TRP A 167 -0.32 -3.95 8.46
CA TRP A 167 -0.91 -4.37 9.73
C TRP A 167 -2.27 -5.05 9.54
N ALA A 168 -3.19 -4.38 8.86
CA ALA A 168 -4.54 -4.89 8.67
C ALA A 168 -4.59 -6.20 7.87
N ASN A 169 -3.77 -6.30 6.82
CA ASN A 169 -3.66 -7.52 6.04
C ASN A 169 -3.02 -8.66 6.85
N TRP A 170 -1.98 -8.35 7.62
CA TRP A 170 -1.33 -9.31 8.50
C TRP A 170 -2.27 -9.88 9.54
N GLU A 171 -3.04 -9.04 10.24
CA GLU A 171 -4.03 -9.51 11.23
C GLU A 171 -5.01 -10.53 10.61
N ALA A 172 -5.53 -10.24 9.42
CA ALA A 172 -6.45 -11.13 8.72
C ALA A 172 -5.76 -12.43 8.27
N ALA A 173 -4.59 -12.31 7.63
CA ALA A 173 -3.88 -13.46 7.08
C ALA A 173 -3.32 -14.37 8.18
N TYR A 174 -2.69 -13.79 9.19
CA TYR A 174 -2.13 -14.55 10.33
C TYR A 174 -3.23 -15.18 11.18
N GLY A 175 -4.34 -14.45 11.41
CA GLY A 175 -5.51 -15.00 12.09
C GLY A 175 -6.09 -16.20 11.35
N CYS A 176 -6.25 -16.12 10.02
CA CYS A 176 -6.71 -17.23 9.20
C CYS A 176 -5.74 -18.41 9.25
N TRP A 177 -4.45 -18.16 9.08
CA TRP A 177 -3.44 -19.21 9.15
C TRP A 177 -3.39 -19.90 10.54
N SER A 178 -3.65 -19.15 11.61
CA SER A 178 -3.67 -19.65 12.99
C SER A 178 -4.86 -20.58 13.29
N LEU A 179 -5.92 -20.54 12.46
CA LEU A 179 -7.08 -21.43 12.59
C LEU A 179 -6.82 -22.87 12.10
N ARG A 180 -5.66 -23.12 11.48
CA ARG A 180 -5.30 -24.49 11.09
C ARG A 180 -5.32 -25.42 12.30
N PRO A 181 -5.77 -26.68 12.15
CA PRO A 181 -5.85 -27.62 13.27
C PRO A 181 -4.46 -27.80 13.91
N ALA A 182 -4.34 -27.49 15.19
CA ALA A 182 -3.22 -27.91 16.01
C ALA A 182 -3.33 -29.44 16.20
N GLY A 183 -2.86 -30.20 15.21
CA GLY A 183 -2.81 -31.66 15.31
C GLY A 183 -1.54 -32.13 15.99
N GLU A 184 -1.55 -33.30 16.60
CA GLU A 184 -0.40 -33.95 17.23
C GLU A 184 0.82 -34.09 16.29
N HIS A 185 0.61 -33.93 14.97
CA HIS A 185 1.66 -34.02 13.94
C HIS A 185 2.12 -32.67 13.38
N PHE A 186 1.48 -31.55 13.74
CA PHE A 186 1.92 -30.21 13.40
C PHE A 186 2.53 -29.58 14.65
N GLY A 187 3.74 -29.98 15.01
CA GLY A 187 4.53 -29.28 16.02
C GLY A 187 4.54 -27.76 15.78
N GLU A 188 5.21 -26.97 16.57
CA GLU A 188 5.44 -25.53 16.35
C GLU A 188 6.12 -25.32 14.98
N ALA A 189 5.39 -25.54 13.89
CA ALA A 189 5.92 -25.39 12.55
C ALA A 189 6.14 -23.91 12.29
N THR A 190 7.37 -23.55 12.04
CA THR A 190 7.76 -22.21 11.62
C THR A 190 6.96 -21.82 10.37
N ALA A 191 6.29 -20.67 10.43
CA ALA A 191 5.58 -20.14 9.27
C ALA A 191 6.56 -19.54 8.27
N PHE A 192 6.45 -19.96 7.00
CA PHE A 192 7.17 -19.34 5.89
C PHE A 192 6.29 -18.27 5.26
N VAL A 193 6.73 -17.01 5.31
CA VAL A 193 5.99 -15.87 4.77
C VAL A 193 6.78 -15.24 3.63
N TRP A 194 6.20 -15.23 2.44
CA TRP A 194 6.84 -14.75 1.22
C TRP A 194 6.09 -13.57 0.63
N GLY A 195 6.74 -12.73 -0.18
CA GLY A 195 6.06 -11.60 -0.81
C GLY A 195 6.60 -11.17 -2.16
N TRP A 196 5.64 -10.78 -3.02
CA TRP A 196 5.87 -9.95 -4.21
C TRP A 196 5.49 -8.51 -3.90
N GLY A 197 6.16 -7.57 -4.54
CA GLY A 197 5.72 -6.17 -4.53
C GLY A 197 6.72 -5.21 -3.94
N GLY A 198 6.20 -4.12 -3.37
CA GLY A 198 6.97 -2.97 -2.93
C GLY A 198 6.96 -2.75 -1.42
N GLY A 199 6.76 -1.47 -1.01
CA GLY A 199 6.87 -1.06 0.38
C GLY A 199 5.87 -1.72 1.33
N VAL A 200 4.65 -2.03 0.89
CA VAL A 200 3.66 -2.74 1.73
C VAL A 200 4.13 -4.17 2.00
N SER A 201 4.64 -4.89 0.98
CA SER A 201 5.19 -6.24 1.17
C SER A 201 6.39 -6.24 2.12
N LEU A 202 7.29 -5.25 2.00
CA LEU A 202 8.42 -5.10 2.92
C LEU A 202 7.93 -4.86 4.36
N ALA A 203 6.94 -3.99 4.54
CA ALA A 203 6.35 -3.70 5.85
C ALA A 203 5.72 -4.95 6.48
N GLU A 204 4.93 -5.71 5.70
CA GLU A 204 4.24 -6.90 6.19
C GLU A 204 5.23 -8.06 6.48
N LEU A 205 6.28 -8.22 5.67
CA LEU A 205 7.33 -9.20 5.93
C LEU A 205 8.18 -8.84 7.16
N THR A 206 8.50 -7.56 7.37
CA THR A 206 9.16 -7.13 8.61
C THR A 206 8.25 -7.33 9.82
N LEU A 207 6.93 -7.11 9.68
CA LEU A 207 5.97 -7.41 10.73
C LEU A 207 5.93 -8.92 11.04
N ALA A 208 5.85 -9.78 10.03
CA ALA A 208 5.86 -11.23 10.18
C ALA A 208 7.07 -11.73 11.00
N ARG A 209 8.24 -11.09 10.86
CA ARG A 209 9.42 -11.41 11.67
C ARG A 209 9.22 -11.14 13.17
N HIS A 210 8.50 -10.10 13.55
CA HIS A 210 8.15 -9.87 14.95
C HIS A 210 7.27 -10.98 15.54
N PHE A 211 6.60 -11.76 14.68
CA PHE A 211 5.82 -12.94 15.05
C PHE A 211 6.61 -14.25 14.89
N GLY A 212 7.93 -14.18 14.70
CA GLY A 212 8.81 -15.36 14.62
C GLY A 212 8.77 -16.12 13.30
N CYS A 213 8.21 -15.54 12.23
CA CYS A 213 8.14 -16.19 10.92
C CYS A 213 9.48 -16.12 10.16
N GLU A 214 9.76 -17.13 9.35
CA GLU A 214 10.82 -17.08 8.32
C GLU A 214 10.27 -16.36 7.09
N THR A 215 10.98 -15.33 6.63
CA THR A 215 10.47 -14.43 5.59
C THR A 215 11.36 -14.36 4.37
N ALA A 216 10.75 -14.30 3.17
CA ALA A 216 11.46 -14.08 1.91
C ALA A 216 10.73 -13.06 1.03
N MET A 217 11.49 -12.28 0.28
CA MET A 217 10.93 -11.28 -0.64
C MET A 217 11.63 -11.32 -1.99
N LEU A 218 10.81 -11.26 -3.05
CA LEU A 218 11.29 -11.27 -4.43
C LEU A 218 11.54 -9.86 -4.95
N SER A 219 12.69 -9.63 -5.57
CA SER A 219 13.04 -8.37 -6.24
C SER A 219 13.97 -8.63 -7.44
N SER A 220 14.02 -7.68 -8.38
CA SER A 220 14.94 -7.69 -9.53
C SER A 220 15.99 -6.58 -9.50
N SER A 221 16.05 -5.76 -8.45
CA SER A 221 17.03 -4.69 -8.26
C SER A 221 18.02 -5.11 -7.18
N ASP A 222 19.32 -4.96 -7.45
CA ASP A 222 20.37 -5.30 -6.49
C ASP A 222 20.31 -4.43 -5.23
N GLU A 223 19.99 -3.14 -5.37
CA GLU A 223 19.80 -2.24 -4.22
C GLU A 223 18.64 -2.70 -3.34
N ARG A 224 17.52 -3.11 -3.96
CA ARG A 224 16.36 -3.64 -3.23
C ARG A 224 16.62 -5.00 -2.60
N LEU A 225 17.38 -5.89 -3.25
CA LEU A 225 17.81 -7.14 -2.66
C LEU A 225 18.71 -6.90 -1.44
N GLY A 226 19.62 -5.93 -1.52
CA GLY A 226 20.42 -5.48 -0.37
C GLY A 226 19.58 -4.91 0.77
N LEU A 227 18.59 -4.08 0.46
CA LEU A 227 17.65 -3.54 1.45
C LEU A 227 16.85 -4.65 2.13
N ILE A 228 16.31 -5.60 1.37
CA ILE A 228 15.58 -6.76 1.89
C ILE A 228 16.47 -7.55 2.87
N ALA A 229 17.70 -7.85 2.47
CA ALA A 229 18.65 -8.57 3.30
C ALA A 229 19.01 -7.81 4.61
N SER A 230 19.17 -6.48 4.54
CA SER A 230 19.47 -5.66 5.72
C SER A 230 18.36 -5.67 6.78
N HIS A 231 17.11 -6.01 6.39
CA HIS A 231 15.99 -6.23 7.30
C HIS A 231 15.86 -7.68 7.78
N GLY A 232 16.87 -8.53 7.47
CA GLY A 232 16.89 -9.93 7.86
C GLY A 232 15.84 -10.78 7.13
N ILE A 233 15.31 -10.30 6.01
CA ILE A 233 14.42 -11.04 5.12
C ILE A 233 15.27 -11.73 4.07
N ARG A 234 14.98 -12.99 3.72
CA ARG A 234 15.67 -13.72 2.66
C ARG A 234 15.40 -13.05 1.31
N PRO A 235 16.41 -12.48 0.62
CA PRO A 235 16.21 -11.92 -0.71
C PRO A 235 16.19 -13.04 -1.75
N ILE A 236 15.20 -13.01 -2.65
CA ILE A 236 15.09 -13.91 -3.79
C ILE A 236 15.19 -13.09 -5.07
N ASP A 237 16.20 -13.34 -5.87
CA ASP A 237 16.40 -12.65 -7.14
C ASP A 237 15.39 -13.13 -8.18
N ARG A 238 14.41 -12.29 -8.52
CA ARG A 238 13.37 -12.59 -9.50
C ARG A 238 13.91 -12.77 -10.93
N ARG A 239 15.10 -12.25 -11.23
CA ARG A 239 15.75 -12.43 -12.56
C ARG A 239 16.03 -13.90 -12.88
N GLN A 240 16.04 -14.79 -11.88
CA GLN A 240 16.12 -16.23 -12.06
C GLN A 240 14.86 -16.82 -12.73
N PHE A 241 13.75 -16.08 -12.77
CA PHE A 241 12.45 -16.50 -13.32
C PHE A 241 11.96 -15.46 -14.34
N PRO A 242 12.65 -15.27 -15.48
CA PRO A 242 12.41 -14.15 -16.39
C PRO A 242 11.00 -14.12 -16.97
N ASP A 243 10.40 -15.30 -17.23
CA ASP A 243 9.09 -15.47 -17.86
C ASP A 243 7.99 -15.86 -16.85
N ILE A 244 8.15 -15.53 -15.56
CA ILE A 244 7.19 -15.90 -14.51
C ILE A 244 5.84 -15.16 -14.64
N TYR A 245 5.76 -14.10 -15.43
CA TYR A 245 4.53 -13.35 -15.64
C TYR A 245 3.59 -14.11 -16.57
N PHE A 246 2.48 -14.55 -16.03
CA PHE A 246 1.46 -15.29 -16.75
C PHE A 246 0.62 -14.37 -17.63
N ASP A 247 0.55 -14.69 -18.92
CA ASP A 247 -0.34 -14.07 -19.88
C ASP A 247 -1.19 -15.21 -20.49
N GLU A 248 -2.48 -15.24 -20.14
CA GLU A 248 -3.37 -16.33 -20.54
C GLU A 248 -3.49 -16.46 -22.06
N GLN A 249 -3.54 -15.34 -22.78
CA GLN A 249 -3.66 -15.35 -24.24
C GLN A 249 -2.42 -15.96 -24.89
N LYS A 250 -1.22 -15.49 -24.50
CA LYS A 250 0.06 -16.05 -25.01
C LYS A 250 0.22 -17.49 -24.58
N TYR A 251 -0.10 -17.84 -23.35
CA TYR A 251 0.00 -19.22 -22.86
C TYR A 251 -0.86 -20.20 -23.68
N ARG A 252 -2.05 -19.76 -24.14
CA ARG A 252 -2.95 -20.59 -24.95
C ARG A 252 -2.54 -20.64 -26.42
N SER A 253 -2.13 -19.53 -27.00
CA SER A 253 -1.90 -19.40 -28.44
C SER A 253 -0.47 -19.64 -28.90
N ASP A 254 0.54 -19.47 -28.02
CA ASP A 254 1.95 -19.60 -28.36
C ASP A 254 2.64 -20.71 -27.56
N PRO A 255 2.97 -21.87 -28.18
CA PRO A 255 3.66 -22.96 -27.51
C PRO A 255 5.03 -22.58 -26.94
N LYS A 256 5.75 -21.63 -27.57
CA LYS A 256 7.05 -21.16 -27.09
C LYS A 256 6.92 -20.36 -25.82
N SER A 257 6.03 -19.37 -25.79
CA SER A 257 5.73 -18.59 -24.58
C SER A 257 5.24 -19.47 -23.43
N ARG A 258 4.42 -20.47 -23.75
CA ARG A 258 3.98 -21.46 -22.76
C ARG A 258 5.14 -22.25 -22.15
N ALA A 259 6.08 -22.73 -22.97
CA ALA A 259 7.24 -23.49 -22.50
C ALA A 259 8.15 -22.63 -21.60
N LEU A 260 8.43 -21.39 -21.99
CA LEU A 260 9.24 -20.44 -21.21
C LEU A 260 8.58 -20.12 -19.84
N TYR A 261 7.28 -19.89 -19.84
CA TYR A 261 6.54 -19.69 -18.60
C TYR A 261 6.63 -20.92 -17.68
N GLN A 262 6.40 -22.13 -18.23
CA GLN A 262 6.45 -23.37 -17.45
C GLN A 262 7.84 -23.62 -16.87
N GLU A 263 8.90 -23.35 -17.61
CA GLU A 263 10.28 -23.43 -17.10
C GLU A 263 10.53 -22.45 -15.95
N SER A 264 10.11 -21.18 -16.11
CA SER A 264 10.26 -20.17 -15.07
C SER A 264 9.42 -20.49 -13.83
N GLU A 265 8.18 -20.99 -14.01
CA GLU A 265 7.31 -21.42 -12.92
C GLU A 265 7.92 -22.60 -12.14
N GLU A 266 8.41 -23.63 -12.84
CA GLU A 266 9.04 -24.80 -12.18
C GLU A 266 10.30 -24.42 -11.42
N ARG A 267 11.13 -23.54 -11.98
CA ARG A 267 12.34 -23.01 -11.31
C ARG A 267 11.95 -22.23 -10.05
N PHE A 268 10.93 -21.38 -10.12
CA PHE A 268 10.39 -20.65 -8.96
C PHE A 268 9.90 -21.62 -7.87
N LEU A 269 9.09 -22.60 -8.24
CA LEU A 269 8.58 -23.60 -7.30
C LEU A 269 9.68 -24.48 -6.71
N SER A 270 10.77 -24.72 -7.45
CA SER A 270 11.95 -25.43 -6.93
C SER A 270 12.64 -24.63 -5.82
N VAL A 271 12.83 -23.31 -6.03
CA VAL A 271 13.38 -22.42 -4.99
C VAL A 271 12.45 -22.36 -3.78
N VAL A 272 11.12 -22.29 -3.99
CA VAL A 272 10.16 -22.35 -2.88
C VAL A 272 10.31 -23.65 -2.09
N ARG A 273 10.37 -24.80 -2.74
CA ARG A 273 10.55 -26.10 -2.06
C ARG A 273 11.85 -26.17 -1.27
N GLU A 274 12.94 -25.65 -1.81
CA GLU A 274 14.23 -25.61 -1.14
C GLU A 274 14.19 -24.72 0.10
N GLU A 275 13.80 -23.47 -0.04
CA GLU A 275 13.80 -22.47 1.02
C GLU A 275 12.74 -22.77 2.13
N THR A 276 11.67 -23.48 1.80
CA THR A 276 10.65 -23.90 2.76
C THR A 276 10.80 -25.34 3.25
N ARG A 277 11.91 -26.00 2.92
CA ARG A 277 12.16 -27.41 3.30
C ARG A 277 11.03 -28.35 2.86
N GLY A 278 10.39 -28.06 1.72
CA GLY A 278 9.28 -28.81 1.18
C GLY A 278 7.90 -28.48 1.75
N ALA A 279 7.80 -27.62 2.76
CA ALA A 279 6.54 -27.29 3.40
C ALA A 279 5.61 -26.41 2.55
N GLY A 280 6.17 -25.63 1.62
CA GLY A 280 5.46 -24.58 0.90
C GLY A 280 5.31 -23.29 1.74
N VAL A 281 4.73 -22.25 1.14
CA VAL A 281 4.57 -20.94 1.76
C VAL A 281 3.29 -20.91 2.60
N SER A 282 3.40 -20.57 3.87
CA SER A 282 2.29 -20.48 4.82
C SER A 282 1.39 -19.28 4.53
N ILE A 283 2.00 -18.12 4.33
CA ILE A 283 1.31 -16.86 3.96
C ILE A 283 2.08 -16.22 2.81
N PHE A 284 1.41 -16.00 1.69
CA PHE A 284 2.00 -15.31 0.56
C PHE A 284 1.38 -13.93 0.39
N ILE A 285 2.20 -12.89 0.43
CA ILE A 285 1.83 -11.49 0.30
C ILE A 285 1.98 -11.10 -1.17
N ASP A 286 0.88 -10.87 -1.88
CA ASP A 286 0.89 -10.55 -3.31
C ASP A 286 0.23 -9.19 -3.57
N TYR A 287 1.06 -8.17 -3.81
CA TYR A 287 0.61 -6.82 -4.22
C TYR A 287 0.89 -6.53 -5.71
N ILE A 288 1.25 -7.56 -6.49
CA ILE A 288 1.40 -7.47 -7.94
C ILE A 288 0.09 -7.82 -8.64
N GLY A 289 -0.51 -8.94 -8.27
CA GLY A 289 -1.80 -9.41 -8.78
C GLY A 289 -1.68 -10.34 -9.99
N GLU A 290 -2.56 -10.17 -10.97
CA GLU A 290 -2.82 -11.08 -12.08
C GLU A 290 -1.60 -11.80 -12.70
N PRO A 291 -0.47 -11.13 -13.01
CA PRO A 291 0.64 -11.81 -13.70
C PRO A 291 1.35 -12.88 -12.87
N VAL A 292 1.29 -12.82 -11.54
CA VAL A 292 2.03 -13.73 -10.66
C VAL A 292 1.14 -14.63 -9.81
N VAL A 293 -0.16 -14.33 -9.74
CA VAL A 293 -1.12 -15.03 -8.87
C VAL A 293 -1.12 -16.54 -9.07
N ARG A 294 -0.96 -16.99 -10.30
CA ARG A 294 -0.92 -18.43 -10.62
C ARG A 294 0.30 -19.13 -9.97
N ALA A 295 1.47 -18.54 -10.09
CA ALA A 295 2.68 -19.07 -9.46
C ALA A 295 2.59 -18.95 -7.93
N THR A 296 2.02 -17.85 -7.42
CA THR A 296 1.77 -17.63 -6.01
C THR A 296 0.89 -18.71 -5.41
N LEU A 297 -0.25 -19.04 -6.03
CA LEU A 297 -1.16 -20.09 -5.55
C LEU A 297 -0.50 -21.47 -5.49
N LYS A 298 0.35 -21.79 -6.48
CA LYS A 298 1.11 -23.06 -6.51
C LYS A 298 2.23 -23.14 -5.47
N ALA A 299 2.74 -22.00 -5.03
CA ALA A 299 3.76 -21.91 -4.00
C ALA A 299 3.21 -22.10 -2.58
N LEU A 300 1.90 -21.92 -2.38
CA LEU A 300 1.27 -22.04 -1.08
C LEU A 300 1.34 -23.47 -0.53
N ALA A 301 1.54 -23.55 0.78
CA ALA A 301 1.34 -24.78 1.54
C ALA A 301 -0.15 -25.17 1.57
N ARG A 302 -0.43 -26.41 1.99
CA ARG A 302 -1.80 -26.79 2.32
C ARG A 302 -2.34 -25.91 3.44
N GLN A 303 -3.55 -25.38 3.28
CA GLN A 303 -4.16 -24.34 4.14
C GLN A 303 -3.36 -23.02 4.14
N GLY A 304 -2.54 -22.81 3.13
CA GLY A 304 -1.82 -21.56 2.94
C GLY A 304 -2.76 -20.38 2.67
N VAL A 305 -2.30 -19.20 3.00
CA VAL A 305 -3.06 -17.95 2.87
C VAL A 305 -2.41 -17.06 1.82
N LEU A 306 -3.17 -16.65 0.81
CA LEU A 306 -2.82 -15.55 -0.08
C LEU A 306 -3.44 -14.28 0.48
N THR A 307 -2.63 -13.27 0.78
CA THR A 307 -3.11 -11.94 1.16
C THR A 307 -2.72 -10.90 0.12
N THR A 308 -3.66 -10.03 -0.22
CA THR A 308 -3.49 -9.00 -1.24
C THR A 308 -4.28 -7.75 -0.89
N ALA A 309 -3.85 -6.57 -1.33
CA ALA A 309 -4.62 -5.33 -1.29
C ALA A 309 -4.29 -4.45 -2.51
N GLY A 310 -3.27 -4.81 -3.27
CA GLY A 310 -2.85 -4.08 -4.46
C GLY A 310 -3.32 -4.74 -5.75
N TRP A 311 -3.16 -4.01 -6.84
CA TRP A 311 -3.52 -4.46 -8.18
C TRP A 311 -2.62 -3.85 -9.26
N LYS A 312 -1.34 -3.71 -8.94
CA LYS A 312 -0.34 -3.11 -9.84
C LYS A 312 -0.31 -3.77 -11.22
N GLY A 313 -0.46 -5.09 -11.26
CA GLY A 313 -0.45 -5.86 -12.49
C GLY A 313 -1.82 -6.33 -12.99
N GLY A 314 -2.92 -5.83 -12.38
CA GLY A 314 -4.29 -6.21 -12.73
C GLY A 314 -5.08 -6.74 -11.53
N MET A 315 -6.41 -6.72 -11.66
CA MET A 315 -7.35 -7.01 -10.57
C MET A 315 -7.93 -8.42 -10.63
N LYS A 316 -7.71 -9.16 -11.71
CA LYS A 316 -8.30 -10.49 -11.89
C LYS A 316 -7.48 -11.53 -11.16
N MET A 317 -8.17 -12.43 -10.48
CA MET A 317 -7.60 -13.60 -9.86
C MET A 317 -8.45 -14.83 -10.24
N THR A 318 -7.80 -15.83 -10.85
CA THR A 318 -8.49 -17.07 -11.23
C THR A 318 -7.99 -18.21 -10.36
N THR A 319 -8.90 -18.91 -9.70
CA THR A 319 -8.62 -20.11 -8.91
C THR A 319 -9.24 -21.33 -9.56
N VAL A 320 -8.60 -22.49 -9.45
CA VAL A 320 -9.14 -23.78 -9.87
C VAL A 320 -9.74 -24.45 -8.65
N ARG A 321 -11.08 -24.49 -8.58
CA ARG A 321 -11.81 -25.00 -7.40
C ARG A 321 -11.33 -26.36 -6.91
N ALA A 322 -11.06 -27.30 -7.83
CA ALA A 322 -10.64 -28.65 -7.46
C ALA A 322 -9.22 -28.71 -6.86
N ILE A 323 -8.34 -27.80 -7.26
CA ILE A 323 -6.94 -27.80 -6.83
C ILE A 323 -6.78 -26.89 -5.61
N GLU A 324 -6.96 -25.58 -5.77
CA GLU A 324 -6.67 -24.61 -4.70
C GLU A 324 -7.67 -24.69 -3.54
N CYS A 325 -8.97 -24.89 -3.83
CA CYS A 325 -9.98 -24.89 -2.78
C CYS A 325 -10.14 -26.28 -2.14
N MET A 326 -10.37 -27.32 -2.94
CA MET A 326 -10.70 -28.66 -2.40
C MET A 326 -9.45 -29.49 -2.07
N GLY A 327 -8.39 -29.40 -2.89
CA GLY A 327 -7.15 -30.16 -2.69
C GLY A 327 -6.26 -29.53 -1.64
N TRP A 328 -6.02 -28.23 -1.73
CA TRP A 328 -5.06 -27.50 -0.89
C TRP A 328 -5.70 -26.74 0.26
N HIS A 329 -7.04 -26.51 0.24
CA HIS A 329 -7.76 -25.71 1.22
C HIS A 329 -7.16 -24.31 1.37
N THR A 330 -6.79 -23.69 0.25
CA THR A 330 -6.17 -22.35 0.21
C THR A 330 -7.17 -21.30 0.64
N HIS A 331 -6.69 -20.30 1.39
CA HIS A 331 -7.45 -19.12 1.77
C HIS A 331 -6.95 -17.91 0.97
N VAL A 332 -7.89 -17.03 0.58
CA VAL A 332 -7.58 -15.78 -0.10
C VAL A 332 -8.19 -14.63 0.66
N HIS A 333 -7.38 -13.68 1.04
CA HIS A 333 -7.79 -12.52 1.78
C HIS A 333 -7.38 -11.22 1.12
N THR A 334 -8.28 -10.24 1.22
CA THR A 334 -7.95 -8.83 1.06
C THR A 334 -8.58 -8.05 2.20
N HIS A 335 -7.90 -7.01 2.67
CA HIS A 335 -8.41 -6.20 3.76
C HIS A 335 -7.95 -4.75 3.64
N TYR A 336 -8.88 -3.82 3.85
CA TYR A 336 -8.57 -2.42 4.09
C TYR A 336 -8.62 -2.12 5.59
N ALA A 337 -7.67 -1.33 6.07
CA ALA A 337 -7.58 -1.00 7.48
C ALA A 337 -8.78 -0.20 7.96
N ARG A 338 -9.29 -0.55 9.14
CA ARG A 338 -10.21 0.27 9.91
C ARG A 338 -9.43 1.20 10.84
N TYR A 339 -10.04 2.29 11.26
CA TYR A 339 -9.40 3.27 12.14
C TYR A 339 -8.75 2.66 13.41
N PRO A 340 -9.41 1.74 14.15
CA PRO A 340 -8.79 1.09 15.31
C PRO A 340 -7.52 0.30 14.97
N GLN A 341 -7.44 -0.29 13.78
CA GLN A 341 -6.25 -1.00 13.32
C GLN A 341 -5.11 -0.02 13.02
N GLY A 342 -5.41 1.16 12.47
CA GLY A 342 -4.42 2.22 12.30
C GLY A 342 -3.84 2.69 13.63
N VAL A 343 -4.69 2.85 14.65
CA VAL A 343 -4.26 3.20 16.03
C VAL A 343 -3.39 2.08 16.63
N ALA A 344 -3.79 0.82 16.47
CA ALA A 344 -3.03 -0.33 16.97
C ALA A 344 -1.66 -0.45 16.28
N ALA A 345 -1.62 -0.28 14.95
CA ALA A 345 -0.39 -0.26 14.17
C ALA A 345 0.58 0.82 14.62
N THR A 346 0.07 2.04 14.87
CA THR A 346 0.88 3.18 15.34
C THR A 346 1.51 2.90 16.72
N ARG A 347 0.74 2.31 17.64
CA ARG A 347 1.26 1.91 18.96
C ARG A 347 2.33 0.83 18.84
N PHE A 348 2.04 -0.21 18.09
CA PHE A 348 3.00 -1.30 17.85
C PHE A 348 4.30 -0.81 17.21
N ALA A 349 4.20 0.10 16.25
CA ALA A 349 5.35 0.69 15.57
C ALA A 349 6.29 1.40 16.55
N GLU A 350 5.75 2.21 17.46
CA GLU A 350 6.53 2.88 18.50
C GLU A 350 7.16 1.89 19.48
N GLU A 351 6.38 0.91 19.96
CA GLU A 351 6.84 -0.08 20.94
C GLU A 351 7.89 -1.05 20.41
N LYS A 352 7.80 -1.43 19.13
CA LYS A 352 8.62 -2.48 18.50
C LYS A 352 9.62 -1.95 17.48
N ALA A 353 9.71 -0.65 17.31
CA ALA A 353 10.52 -0.01 16.28
C ALA A 353 10.22 -0.54 14.86
N TRP A 354 8.93 -0.85 14.59
CA TRP A 354 8.49 -1.31 13.29
C TRP A 354 8.20 -0.12 12.38
N MET A 355 9.24 0.37 11.73
CA MET A 355 9.21 1.61 10.95
C MET A 355 9.80 1.44 9.54
N PRO A 356 9.32 2.24 8.57
CA PRO A 356 9.84 2.19 7.21
C PRO A 356 11.31 2.66 7.14
N PRO A 357 12.13 1.97 6.33
CA PRO A 357 13.39 2.54 5.90
C PRO A 357 13.12 3.67 4.92
N ILE A 358 13.63 4.84 5.20
CA ILE A 358 13.46 6.03 4.35
C ILE A 358 14.79 6.45 3.71
N SER A 359 14.71 7.04 2.51
CA SER A 359 15.82 7.74 1.90
C SER A 359 16.15 9.01 2.70
N ARG A 360 17.41 9.44 2.65
CA ARG A 360 17.81 10.74 3.23
C ARG A 360 17.23 11.94 2.48
N ARG A 361 16.82 11.74 1.23
CA ARG A 361 16.26 12.80 0.38
C ARG A 361 14.75 12.85 0.55
N ALA A 362 14.22 14.04 0.86
CA ALA A 362 12.84 14.40 0.62
C ALA A 362 12.79 15.35 -0.59
N TYR A 363 11.85 15.13 -1.51
CA TYR A 363 11.60 16.04 -2.62
C TYR A 363 10.98 17.34 -2.09
N ALA A 364 11.47 18.49 -2.55
CA ALA A 364 10.89 19.78 -2.20
C ALA A 364 9.52 19.98 -2.86
N TRP A 365 8.74 20.96 -2.39
CA TRP A 365 7.42 21.30 -2.94
C TRP A 365 7.42 21.46 -4.46
N ASP A 366 8.40 22.18 -5.01
CA ASP A 366 8.50 22.43 -6.44
C ASP A 366 9.02 21.23 -7.25
N GLU A 367 9.58 20.21 -6.57
CA GLU A 367 10.04 18.96 -7.18
C GLU A 367 8.93 17.89 -7.28
N ILE A 368 7.71 18.13 -6.77
CA ILE A 368 6.61 17.16 -6.78
C ILE A 368 6.29 16.61 -8.19
N PRO A 369 6.25 17.43 -9.27
CA PRO A 369 6.06 16.88 -10.62
C PRO A 369 7.21 15.97 -11.09
N SER A 370 8.43 16.23 -10.65
CA SER A 370 9.58 15.37 -10.93
C SER A 370 9.50 14.06 -10.18
N LEU A 371 9.09 14.10 -8.89
CA LEU A 371 8.81 12.89 -8.11
C LEU A 371 7.74 12.01 -8.78
N ALA A 372 6.66 12.62 -9.27
CA ALA A 372 5.59 11.88 -9.96
C ALA A 372 6.12 11.11 -11.17
N ARG A 373 6.97 11.72 -11.98
CA ARG A 373 7.63 11.09 -13.13
C ARG A 373 8.62 10.00 -12.69
N ASP A 374 9.50 10.29 -11.75
CA ASP A 374 10.50 9.35 -11.26
C ASP A 374 9.84 8.08 -10.69
N TYR A 375 8.72 8.26 -9.97
CA TYR A 375 7.97 7.12 -9.43
C TYR A 375 7.30 6.29 -10.52
N SER A 376 6.64 6.93 -11.49
CA SER A 376 5.96 6.23 -12.60
C SER A 376 6.92 5.45 -13.47
N GLU A 377 8.14 5.96 -13.67
CA GLU A 377 9.20 5.34 -14.45
C GLU A 377 10.10 4.39 -13.64
N GLY A 378 9.81 4.22 -12.34
CA GLY A 378 10.56 3.30 -11.46
C GLY A 378 11.98 3.78 -11.13
N ARG A 379 12.26 5.07 -11.25
CA ARG A 379 13.58 5.68 -10.98
C ARG A 379 13.79 6.07 -9.52
N THR A 380 12.80 5.89 -8.65
CA THR A 380 12.99 6.14 -7.22
C THR A 380 13.88 5.07 -6.59
N ASP A 381 14.87 5.50 -5.81
CA ASP A 381 15.85 4.66 -5.11
C ASP A 381 15.27 3.93 -3.88
N THR A 382 14.05 4.28 -3.49
CA THR A 382 13.38 3.78 -2.28
C THR A 382 11.98 3.28 -2.57
N TYR A 383 11.47 2.41 -1.69
CA TYR A 383 10.05 2.06 -1.65
C TYR A 383 9.17 3.16 -1.07
N PHE A 384 9.75 4.16 -0.38
CA PHE A 384 9.05 5.17 0.39
C PHE A 384 9.51 6.58 0.01
N PRO A 385 9.20 7.06 -1.20
CA PRO A 385 9.63 8.40 -1.64
C PRO A 385 8.85 9.49 -0.90
N ILE A 386 9.58 10.32 -0.17
CA ILE A 386 9.05 11.40 0.68
C ILE A 386 9.13 12.73 -0.04
N TYR A 387 8.10 13.56 0.15
CA TYR A 387 8.10 14.96 -0.24
C TYR A 387 7.74 15.88 0.92
N GLN A 388 8.33 17.05 0.94
CA GLN A 388 8.07 18.08 1.95
C GLN A 388 7.08 19.12 1.40
N ILE A 389 6.04 19.41 2.19
CA ILE A 389 5.00 20.37 1.84
C ILE A 389 5.25 21.68 2.55
N ASN A 390 5.34 21.67 3.86
CA ASN A 390 5.63 22.85 4.70
C ASN A 390 6.87 22.59 5.57
N PRO A 391 7.51 23.63 6.10
CA PRO A 391 8.56 23.48 7.10
C PRO A 391 8.06 22.78 8.38
N VAL A 392 8.97 22.14 9.10
CA VAL A 392 8.67 21.48 10.39
C VAL A 392 8.45 22.51 11.48
#